data_be326d065ea7647dcf42b04193a43103
#
_entry.id   be326d065ea7647dcf42b04193a43103
#
_cell.length_a   1.000
_cell.length_b   1.000
_cell.length_c   1.000
_cell.angle_alpha   90.00
_cell.angle_beta   90.00
_cell.angle_gamma   90.00
#
_symmetry.space_group_name_H-M   'P 1'
#
loop_
_entity.id
_entity.type
_entity.pdbx_description
1 polymer ?
#
loop_
_entity_poly.entity_id
_entity_poly.type
_entity_poly.pdbx_seq_one_letter_code
_entity_poly.pdbx_strand_id
1 'polypeptide(L)'
;PKDVILDNVVMAFPEVPVANWKNFYLEAIKNLKPGVTEFIVHLAHDDAEMQAITVGHPDYGSGWRQRDYEVITSPELKKALEDNHIILIRWRDIGKLLQQ
;
A
#
# COMPACT_ATOMS: atom_id res chain seq x y z
N PRO A 1 -22.97 -2.08 -17.96
CA PRO A 1 -21.59 -2.22 -17.50
C PRO A 1 -21.55 -2.57 -16.04
N LYS A 2 -20.56 -3.34 -15.66
CA LYS A 2 -20.35 -3.73 -14.26
C LYS A 2 -19.14 -2.97 -13.73
N ASP A 3 -19.40 -1.90 -13.03
CA ASP A 3 -18.34 -1.12 -12.41
C ASP A 3 -18.01 -1.69 -11.05
N VAL A 4 -16.73 -1.68 -10.70
CA VAL A 4 -16.27 -2.07 -9.37
C VAL A 4 -16.17 -0.81 -8.52
N ILE A 5 -16.91 -0.79 -7.42
CA ILE A 5 -16.84 0.30 -6.44
C ILE A 5 -16.16 -0.26 -5.20
N LEU A 6 -15.03 0.33 -4.84
CA LEU A 6 -14.29 -0.04 -3.63
C LEU A 6 -14.87 0.69 -2.43
N ASP A 7 -14.83 0.04 -1.29
CA ASP A 7 -15.33 0.63 -0.04
C ASP A 7 -14.38 1.68 0.51
N ASN A 8 -13.08 1.44 0.40
CA ASN A 8 -12.05 2.34 0.94
C ASN A 8 -10.79 2.34 0.08
N VAL A 9 -10.05 3.44 0.19
CA VAL A 9 -8.70 3.57 -0.38
C VAL A 9 -7.78 4.08 0.71
N VAL A 10 -6.61 3.46 0.85
CA VAL A 10 -5.59 3.86 1.82
C VAL A 10 -4.29 4.15 1.08
N MET A 11 -3.65 5.26 1.40
CA MET A 11 -2.36 5.68 0.84
C MET A 11 -1.64 6.57 1.84
N ALA A 12 -0.31 6.46 1.92
CA ALA A 12 0.47 7.39 2.72
C ALA A 12 0.51 8.77 2.06
N PHE A 13 0.58 9.81 2.88
CA PHE A 13 0.59 11.20 2.45
C PHE A 13 1.89 11.89 2.90
N PRO A 14 2.25 13.04 2.29
CA PRO A 14 3.45 13.77 2.68
C PRO A 14 3.51 14.14 4.16
N GLU A 15 2.38 14.31 4.81
CA GLU A 15 2.28 14.66 6.23
C GLU A 15 2.68 13.54 7.17
N VAL A 16 2.76 12.29 6.68
CA VAL A 16 3.19 11.16 7.52
C VAL A 16 4.69 11.28 7.81
N PRO A 17 5.11 11.41 9.08
CA PRO A 17 6.53 11.51 9.40
C PRO A 17 7.28 10.22 8.99
N VAL A 18 8.52 10.38 8.50
CA VAL A 18 9.35 9.24 8.09
C VAL A 18 9.50 8.21 9.22
N ALA A 19 9.73 8.69 10.45
CA ALA A 19 9.89 7.83 11.62
C ALA A 19 8.61 7.04 11.95
N ASN A 20 7.47 7.47 11.45
CA ASN A 20 6.17 6.85 11.71
C ASN A 20 5.64 6.04 10.51
N TRP A 21 6.46 5.82 9.49
CA TRP A 21 6.04 5.22 8.23
C TRP A 21 5.46 3.83 8.40
N LYS A 22 6.17 2.95 9.09
CA LYS A 22 5.70 1.59 9.39
C LYS A 22 4.42 1.62 10.22
N ASN A 23 4.38 2.44 11.27
CA ASN A 23 3.20 2.56 12.12
C ASN A 23 1.97 3.04 11.36
N PHE A 24 2.15 3.95 10.40
CA PHE A 24 1.04 4.39 9.56
C PHE A 24 0.35 3.20 8.89
N TYR A 25 1.13 2.32 8.25
CA TYR A 25 0.56 1.15 7.57
C TYR A 25 -0.01 0.12 8.53
N LEU A 26 0.67 -0.15 9.65
CA LEU A 26 0.19 -1.10 10.65
C LEU A 26 -1.13 -0.65 11.28
N GLU A 27 -1.24 0.63 11.62
CA GLU A 27 -2.47 1.20 12.16
C GLU A 27 -3.59 1.22 11.12
N ALA A 28 -3.27 1.52 9.86
CA ALA A 28 -4.25 1.47 8.78
C ALA A 28 -4.84 0.06 8.63
N ILE A 29 -3.99 -0.97 8.67
CA ILE A 29 -4.45 -2.36 8.59
C ILE A 29 -5.33 -2.72 9.79
N LYS A 30 -4.91 -2.34 10.99
CA LYS A 30 -5.66 -2.60 12.22
C LYS A 30 -7.05 -1.95 12.20
N ASN A 31 -7.17 -0.79 11.58
CA ASN A 31 -8.40 -0.01 11.57
C ASN A 31 -9.23 -0.18 10.29
N LEU A 32 -8.88 -1.14 9.42
CA LEU A 32 -9.67 -1.41 8.23
C LEU A 32 -11.08 -1.87 8.60
N LYS A 33 -12.05 -1.27 7.93
CA LYS A 33 -13.44 -1.67 8.05
C LYS A 33 -13.73 -2.86 7.15
N PRO A 34 -14.75 -3.67 7.44
CA PRO A 34 -15.19 -4.73 6.52
C PRO A 34 -15.48 -4.16 5.13
N GLY A 35 -15.16 -4.94 4.11
CA GLY A 35 -15.34 -4.54 2.72
C GLY A 35 -14.06 -4.72 1.90
N VAL A 36 -14.03 -4.09 0.75
CA VAL A 36 -12.88 -4.13 -0.15
C VAL A 36 -12.13 -2.79 -0.06
N THR A 37 -10.86 -2.86 0.33
CA THR A 37 -9.99 -1.70 0.43
C THR A 37 -8.84 -1.82 -0.57
N GLU A 38 -8.58 -0.76 -1.32
CA GLU A 38 -7.36 -0.64 -2.12
C GLU A 38 -6.28 0.04 -1.28
N PHE A 39 -5.15 -0.64 -1.16
CA PHE A 39 -3.96 -0.09 -0.53
C PHE A 39 -3.00 0.36 -1.63
N ILE A 40 -2.86 1.66 -1.79
CA ILE A 40 -1.98 2.23 -2.80
C ILE A 40 -0.58 2.36 -2.22
N VAL A 41 0.39 1.69 -2.85
CA VAL A 41 1.79 1.74 -2.45
C VAL A 41 2.66 2.02 -3.67
N HIS A 42 3.82 2.63 -3.43
CA HIS A 42 4.76 3.00 -4.48
C HIS A 42 6.09 2.29 -4.20
N LEU A 43 6.24 1.08 -4.71
CA LEU A 43 7.36 0.21 -4.37
C LEU A 43 8.52 0.39 -5.34
N ALA A 44 9.69 0.74 -4.82
CA ALA A 44 10.95 0.73 -5.58
C ALA A 44 12.13 0.78 -4.64
N HIS A 45 13.31 0.39 -5.16
CA HIS A 45 14.57 0.59 -4.46
C HIS A 45 15.08 2.00 -4.68
N ASP A 46 15.69 2.58 -3.64
CA ASP A 46 16.36 3.88 -3.72
C ASP A 46 17.75 3.69 -4.32
N ASP A 47 17.77 3.49 -5.63
CA ASP A 47 19.00 3.31 -6.41
C ASP A 47 19.22 4.46 -7.38
N ALA A 48 20.33 4.44 -8.10
CA ALA A 48 20.72 5.52 -9.00
C ALA A 48 19.67 5.75 -10.11
N GLU A 49 19.09 4.69 -10.63
CA GLU A 49 18.06 4.77 -11.67
C GLU A 49 16.80 5.45 -11.14
N MET A 50 16.29 5.02 -9.99
CA MET A 50 15.09 5.60 -9.40
C MET A 50 15.31 7.04 -8.95
N GLN A 51 16.51 7.36 -8.42
CA GLN A 51 16.87 8.74 -8.08
C GLN A 51 16.85 9.64 -9.30
N ALA A 52 17.36 9.17 -10.44
CA ALA A 52 17.36 9.91 -11.69
C ALA A 52 15.93 10.17 -12.22
N ILE A 53 15.06 9.16 -12.13
CA ILE A 53 13.67 9.27 -12.59
C ILE A 53 12.85 10.22 -11.72
N THR A 54 13.15 10.29 -10.42
CA THR A 54 12.36 11.06 -9.46
C THR A 54 13.03 12.36 -9.03
N VAL A 55 13.97 12.88 -9.81
CA VAL A 55 14.61 14.18 -9.54
C VAL A 55 13.53 15.26 -9.44
N GLY A 56 13.61 16.06 -8.38
CA GLY A 56 12.64 17.13 -8.13
C GLY A 56 11.30 16.68 -7.54
N HIS A 57 11.16 15.41 -7.21
CA HIS A 57 9.97 14.85 -6.60
C HIS A 57 10.27 14.30 -5.21
N PRO A 58 10.32 15.15 -4.16
CA PRO A 58 10.57 14.68 -2.79
C PRO A 58 9.43 13.80 -2.27
N ASP A 59 8.19 14.13 -2.66
CA ASP A 59 7.05 13.29 -2.36
C ASP A 59 6.91 12.21 -3.45
N TYR A 60 6.71 10.96 -3.02
CA TYR A 60 6.64 9.79 -3.91
C TYR A 60 7.94 9.56 -4.70
N GLY A 61 9.06 10.12 -4.26
CA GLY A 61 10.38 9.93 -4.85
C GLY A 61 11.04 8.63 -4.43
N SER A 62 12.34 8.49 -4.74
CA SER A 62 13.08 7.25 -4.51
C SER A 62 13.10 6.81 -3.04
N GLY A 63 13.35 7.74 -2.13
CA GLY A 63 13.36 7.45 -0.69
C GLY A 63 11.99 7.01 -0.17
N TRP A 64 10.93 7.67 -0.62
CA TRP A 64 9.55 7.29 -0.30
C TRP A 64 9.26 5.86 -0.76
N ARG A 65 9.63 5.54 -1.99
CA ARG A 65 9.37 4.23 -2.60
C ARG A 65 10.13 3.12 -1.90
N GLN A 66 11.36 3.39 -1.48
CA GLN A 66 12.15 2.45 -0.67
C GLN A 66 11.48 2.19 0.68
N ARG A 67 10.96 3.23 1.34
CA ARG A 67 10.25 3.08 2.61
C ARG A 67 8.99 2.22 2.45
N ASP A 68 8.20 2.47 1.40
CA ASP A 68 7.03 1.65 1.10
C ASP A 68 7.43 0.19 0.89
N TYR A 69 8.48 -0.06 0.11
CA TYR A 69 8.98 -1.40 -0.14
C TYR A 69 9.37 -2.11 1.15
N GLU A 70 10.13 -1.44 2.02
CA GLU A 70 10.59 -2.03 3.28
C GLU A 70 9.43 -2.38 4.20
N VAL A 71 8.42 -1.52 4.29
CA VAL A 71 7.25 -1.78 5.14
C VAL A 71 6.40 -2.92 4.56
N ILE A 72 6.08 -2.85 3.27
CA ILE A 72 5.18 -3.82 2.63
C ILE A 72 5.78 -5.23 2.62
N THR A 73 7.11 -5.35 2.55
CA THR A 73 7.78 -6.65 2.58
C THR A 73 8.20 -7.08 4.00
N SER A 74 7.86 -6.30 5.03
CA SER A 74 8.29 -6.60 6.40
C SER A 74 7.48 -7.76 7.01
N PRO A 75 8.11 -8.55 7.90
CA PRO A 75 7.39 -9.59 8.65
C PRO A 75 6.26 -9.02 9.51
N GLU A 76 6.43 -7.80 10.04
CA GLU A 76 5.43 -7.15 10.87
C GLU A 76 4.16 -6.86 10.09
N LEU A 77 4.28 -6.43 8.82
CA LEU A 77 3.09 -6.19 8.00
C LEU A 77 2.36 -7.50 7.69
N LYS A 78 3.10 -8.53 7.34
CA LYS A 78 2.53 -9.86 7.09
C LYS A 78 1.76 -10.35 8.31
N LYS A 79 2.36 -10.21 9.50
CA LYS A 79 1.71 -10.59 10.75
C LYS A 79 0.45 -9.76 11.00
N ALA A 80 0.49 -8.46 10.75
CA ALA A 80 -0.67 -7.59 10.93
C ALA A 80 -1.84 -8.02 10.04
N LEU A 81 -1.58 -8.40 8.79
CA LEU A 81 -2.61 -8.93 7.89
C LEU A 81 -3.22 -10.20 8.44
N GLU A 82 -2.40 -11.13 8.91
CA GLU A 82 -2.86 -12.40 9.49
C GLU A 82 -3.67 -12.17 10.78
N ASP A 83 -3.15 -11.35 11.69
CA ASP A 83 -3.78 -11.08 12.98
C ASP A 83 -5.14 -10.38 12.83
N ASN A 84 -5.33 -9.58 11.79
CA ASN A 84 -6.57 -8.88 11.52
C ASN A 84 -7.47 -9.58 10.50
N HIS A 85 -7.14 -10.82 10.13
CA HIS A 85 -7.92 -11.66 9.22
C HIS A 85 -8.17 -11.01 7.86
N ILE A 86 -7.16 -10.31 7.33
CA ILE A 86 -7.27 -9.63 6.04
C ILE A 86 -6.86 -10.59 4.93
N ILE A 87 -7.69 -10.70 3.92
CA ILE A 87 -7.46 -11.55 2.76
C ILE A 87 -6.97 -10.66 1.62
N LEU A 88 -5.77 -10.95 1.11
CA LEU A 88 -5.23 -10.24 -0.06
C LEU A 88 -5.86 -10.82 -1.32
N ILE A 89 -6.41 -9.93 -2.15
CA ILE A 89 -6.98 -10.31 -3.44
C ILE A 89 -6.35 -9.46 -4.55
N ARG A 90 -6.46 -9.94 -5.76
CA ARG A 90 -5.98 -9.24 -6.96
C ARG A 90 -7.16 -8.79 -7.79
N TRP A 91 -6.94 -7.80 -8.63
CA TRP A 91 -7.98 -7.34 -9.56
C TRP A 91 -8.54 -8.46 -10.42
N ARG A 92 -7.72 -9.45 -10.81
CA ARG A 92 -8.20 -10.60 -11.58
C ARG A 92 -9.18 -11.47 -10.79
N ASP A 93 -9.04 -11.51 -9.47
CA ASP A 93 -9.96 -12.29 -8.62
C ASP A 93 -11.32 -11.61 -8.58
N ILE A 94 -11.33 -10.27 -8.50
CA ILE A 94 -12.55 -9.47 -8.62
C ILE A 94 -13.18 -9.66 -10.01
N GLY A 95 -12.36 -9.62 -11.06
CA GLY A 95 -12.82 -9.83 -12.44
C GLY A 95 -13.54 -11.17 -12.63
N LYS A 96 -13.03 -12.23 -12.00
CA LYS A 96 -13.68 -13.55 -12.04
C LYS A 96 -15.07 -13.55 -11.39
N LEU A 97 -15.21 -12.83 -10.29
CA LEU A 97 -16.51 -12.71 -9.62
C LEU A 97 -17.51 -11.96 -10.49
N LEU A 98 -17.08 -10.98 -11.26
CA LEU A 98 -17.97 -10.21 -12.15
C LEU A 98 -18.44 -11.01 -13.37
N GLN A 99 -17.77 -12.10 -13.69
CA GLN A 99 -18.13 -12.97 -14.83
C GLN A 99 -19.16 -14.03 -14.48
N GLN A 100 -19.53 -14.14 -13.22
CA GLN A 100 -20.53 -15.10 -12.76
C GLN A 100 -21.96 -14.64 -13.03
#